data_12f81e196f4057957a3528e34186be39
#
_entry.id   12f81e196f4057957a3528e34186be39
#
_cell.length_a   1.000
_cell.length_b   1.000
_cell.length_c   1.000
_cell.angle_alpha   90.00
_cell.angle_beta   90.00
_cell.angle_gamma   90.00
#
_symmetry.space_group_name_H-M   'P 1'
#
loop_
_entity.id
_entity.type
_entity.pdbx_description
1 polymer ?
#
loop_
_entity_poly.entity_id
_entity_poly.type
_entity_poly.pdbx_seq_one_letter_code
_entity_poly.pdbx_strand_id
1 'polypeptide(L)'
;MLKASKGHLFAISFPFKKWLVCVLATLSFSALSAQIQNPPVRVIAFGAHPDDCDLGAGGLAAKYAALGDRVKFVSLTNGDAGHQSQHGQELAYRRRAEALEAGRRLGIEYEVLDNHDGKLLPTLEVREQIIREIRQWRAEIVIAPRPNDYHPDHRYTGVLVQDASYMVIVPSLVTDTPALSRNPVFLYYSDRFTRPQPFRADIVVSIDDVYEKKINMLDAHVSQFYEWLPWTAGELEQVPKDPAERKKWLGERPMAERTMQPEWREALEKRRWERTESCRSSAFAKAQMWDLTGRYWRR
;
A
#
# COMPACT_ATOMS: atom_id res chain seq x y z
N MET A 1 -46.98 11.52 88.60
CA MET A 1 -45.48 11.41 88.53
C MET A 1 -45.10 10.43 87.48
N LEU A 2 -44.73 10.88 86.32
CA LEU A 2 -44.10 10.02 85.28
C LEU A 2 -43.06 10.88 84.52
N LYS A 3 -41.81 10.48 84.62
CA LYS A 3 -40.65 11.14 84.00
C LYS A 3 -40.61 10.81 82.52
N ALA A 4 -40.50 11.84 81.69
CA ALA A 4 -40.21 11.72 80.27
C ALA A 4 -38.72 11.44 80.00
N SER A 5 -38.44 10.40 79.29
CA SER A 5 -37.09 10.02 78.75
C SER A 5 -36.76 10.81 77.51
N LYS A 6 -35.64 11.53 77.49
CA LYS A 6 -35.12 12.24 76.31
C LYS A 6 -34.31 11.23 75.42
N GLY A 7 -34.87 10.97 74.26
CA GLY A 7 -34.11 10.23 73.24
C GLY A 7 -33.07 11.11 72.56
N HIS A 8 -31.80 10.66 72.50
CA HIS A 8 -30.74 11.32 71.78
C HIS A 8 -30.79 10.87 70.34
N LEU A 9 -31.03 11.76 69.38
CA LEU A 9 -30.83 11.57 67.94
C LEU A 9 -29.29 11.68 67.65
N PHE A 10 -28.66 10.61 67.23
CA PHE A 10 -27.33 10.68 66.63
C PHE A 10 -27.44 11.00 65.13
N ALA A 11 -26.99 12.19 64.75
CA ALA A 11 -26.84 12.55 63.33
C ALA A 11 -25.50 12.02 62.84
N ILE A 12 -25.54 11.03 61.92
CA ILE A 12 -24.34 10.55 61.21
C ILE A 12 -24.14 11.46 60.00
N SER A 13 -23.16 12.35 60.09
CA SER A 13 -22.72 13.18 58.97
C SER A 13 -21.76 12.37 58.08
N PHE A 14 -22.20 11.93 56.91
CA PHE A 14 -21.34 11.38 55.90
C PHE A 14 -20.65 12.49 55.11
N PRO A 15 -19.33 12.48 54.89
CA PRO A 15 -18.64 13.52 54.13
C PRO A 15 -18.84 13.29 52.63
N PHE A 16 -19.96 13.78 52.10
CA PHE A 16 -20.33 13.71 50.69
C PHE A 16 -19.29 14.33 49.73
N LYS A 17 -18.47 15.28 50.24
CA LYS A 17 -17.43 15.95 49.44
C LYS A 17 -16.25 15.09 49.05
N LYS A 18 -15.92 14.06 49.79
CA LYS A 18 -14.74 13.19 49.44
C LYS A 18 -15.06 12.17 48.35
N TRP A 19 -16.31 11.75 48.20
CA TRP A 19 -16.72 10.82 47.13
C TRP A 19 -16.81 11.51 45.77
N LEU A 20 -17.20 12.78 45.71
CA LEU A 20 -17.29 13.52 44.46
C LEU A 20 -15.91 13.75 43.80
N VAL A 21 -14.87 13.95 44.63
CA VAL A 21 -13.49 14.13 44.14
C VAL A 21 -12.91 12.82 43.57
N CYS A 22 -13.22 11.68 44.19
CA CYS A 22 -12.75 10.38 43.65
C CYS A 22 -13.45 9.99 42.37
N VAL A 23 -14.75 10.26 42.19
CA VAL A 23 -15.49 9.98 40.95
C VAL A 23 -15.04 10.90 39.82
N LEU A 24 -14.77 12.17 40.10
CA LEU A 24 -14.22 13.11 39.10
C LEU A 24 -12.78 12.77 38.70
N ALA A 25 -11.95 12.29 39.65
CA ALA A 25 -10.58 11.83 39.34
C ALA A 25 -10.56 10.55 38.49
N THR A 26 -11.47 9.60 38.71
CA THR A 26 -11.59 8.40 37.89
C THR A 26 -12.11 8.67 36.50
N LEU A 27 -13.05 9.60 36.33
CA LEU A 27 -13.54 10.05 35.02
C LEU A 27 -12.49 10.83 34.25
N SER A 28 -11.64 11.61 34.92
CA SER A 28 -10.52 12.32 34.29
C SER A 28 -9.41 11.37 33.86
N PHE A 29 -9.15 10.28 34.57
CA PHE A 29 -8.18 9.25 34.19
C PHE A 29 -8.66 8.38 33.01
N SER A 30 -9.97 8.12 32.91
CA SER A 30 -10.56 7.41 31.77
C SER A 30 -10.56 8.25 30.49
N ALA A 31 -10.63 9.57 30.58
CA ALA A 31 -10.55 10.47 29.44
C ALA A 31 -9.09 10.68 28.94
N LEU A 32 -8.09 10.45 29.80
CA LEU A 32 -6.68 10.61 29.44
C LEU A 32 -6.08 9.32 28.81
N SER A 33 -6.85 8.24 28.76
CA SER A 33 -6.56 7.03 27.95
C SER A 33 -7.08 7.17 26.52
N ALA A 34 -7.38 8.37 26.02
CA ALA A 34 -7.48 8.63 24.60
C ALA A 34 -6.10 8.28 24.02
N GLN A 35 -6.02 7.10 23.46
CA GLN A 35 -4.84 6.56 22.78
C GLN A 35 -4.21 7.67 21.96
N ILE A 36 -2.93 7.95 22.20
CA ILE A 36 -2.10 8.65 21.25
C ILE A 36 -2.08 7.75 20.02
N GLN A 37 -3.10 7.84 19.17
CA GLN A 37 -3.09 7.21 17.88
C GLN A 37 -2.01 7.93 17.09
N ASN A 38 -0.94 7.22 16.79
CA ASN A 38 0.02 7.72 15.83
C ASN A 38 -0.74 8.13 14.56
N PRO A 39 -0.39 9.26 13.93
CA PRO A 39 -1.02 9.64 12.68
C PRO A 39 -0.86 8.50 11.66
N PRO A 40 -1.89 8.27 10.81
CA PRO A 40 -1.83 7.19 9.82
C PRO A 40 -0.61 7.34 8.92
N VAL A 41 0.12 6.24 8.73
CA VAL A 41 1.23 6.15 7.77
C VAL A 41 0.70 6.34 6.35
N ARG A 42 1.45 7.07 5.53
CA ARG A 42 1.10 7.37 4.14
C ARG A 42 2.01 6.62 3.19
N VAL A 43 1.45 5.61 2.55
CA VAL A 43 2.13 4.78 1.55
C VAL A 43 1.70 5.21 0.16
N ILE A 44 2.63 5.40 -0.76
CA ILE A 44 2.37 5.59 -2.18
C ILE A 44 3.13 4.54 -2.97
N ALA A 45 2.48 3.92 -3.95
CA ALA A 45 3.10 2.95 -4.82
C ALA A 45 2.93 3.35 -6.28
N PHE A 46 4.00 3.27 -7.06
CA PHE A 46 4.03 3.60 -8.48
C PHE A 46 4.14 2.34 -9.31
N GLY A 47 3.25 2.16 -10.27
CA GLY A 47 3.31 1.18 -11.33
C GLY A 47 3.45 1.87 -12.69
N ALA A 48 3.85 1.15 -13.72
CA ALA A 48 3.85 1.65 -15.08
C ALA A 48 2.43 1.67 -15.65
N HIS A 49 1.68 0.59 -15.42
CA HIS A 49 0.34 0.39 -15.98
C HIS A 49 -0.71 0.24 -14.88
N PRO A 50 -2.02 0.47 -15.20
CA PRO A 50 -3.12 0.26 -14.27
C PRO A 50 -3.33 -1.23 -13.97
N ASP A 51 -2.61 -1.79 -13.00
CA ASP A 51 -2.64 -3.15 -12.43
C ASP A 51 -1.31 -3.54 -11.75
N ASP A 52 -0.19 -2.89 -12.09
CA ASP A 52 1.14 -3.23 -11.57
C ASP A 52 1.23 -3.10 -10.04
N CYS A 53 0.68 -2.00 -9.50
CA CYS A 53 0.65 -1.78 -8.05
C CYS A 53 -0.16 -2.86 -7.34
N ASP A 54 -1.26 -3.28 -7.95
CA ASP A 54 -2.18 -4.29 -7.45
C ASP A 54 -1.48 -5.64 -7.33
N LEU A 55 -0.73 -6.01 -8.35
CA LEU A 55 0.10 -7.21 -8.36
C LEU A 55 1.24 -7.14 -7.33
N GLY A 56 1.99 -6.02 -7.36
CA GLY A 56 3.21 -5.85 -6.57
C GLY A 56 2.98 -5.58 -5.09
N ALA A 57 2.02 -4.71 -4.76
CA ALA A 57 1.79 -4.20 -3.41
C ALA A 57 0.37 -4.44 -2.87
N GLY A 58 -0.55 -5.06 -3.62
CA GLY A 58 -1.95 -5.18 -3.22
C GLY A 58 -2.17 -5.84 -1.85
N GLY A 59 -1.42 -6.88 -1.53
CA GLY A 59 -1.48 -7.50 -0.20
C GLY A 59 -0.96 -6.58 0.91
N LEU A 60 0.12 -5.84 0.66
CA LEU A 60 0.64 -4.85 1.61
C LEU A 60 -0.36 -3.71 1.80
N ALA A 61 -0.93 -3.19 0.72
CA ALA A 61 -1.96 -2.16 0.74
C ALA A 61 -3.18 -2.57 1.58
N ALA A 62 -3.64 -3.83 1.42
CA ALA A 62 -4.72 -4.39 2.22
C ALA A 62 -4.42 -4.40 3.72
N LYS A 63 -3.17 -4.68 4.11
CA LYS A 63 -2.75 -4.64 5.51
C LYS A 63 -2.70 -3.23 6.06
N TYR A 64 -2.10 -2.28 5.34
CA TYR A 64 -2.08 -0.87 5.76
C TYR A 64 -3.50 -0.28 5.88
N ALA A 65 -4.36 -0.53 4.88
CA ALA A 65 -5.76 -0.09 4.94
C ALA A 65 -6.51 -0.68 6.15
N ALA A 66 -6.26 -1.95 6.49
CA ALA A 66 -6.85 -2.60 7.66
C ALA A 66 -6.38 -1.99 8.99
N LEU A 67 -5.19 -1.40 9.02
CA LEU A 67 -4.64 -0.67 10.18
C LEU A 67 -5.13 0.78 10.27
N GLY A 68 -5.90 1.26 9.29
CA GLY A 68 -6.35 2.66 9.19
C GLY A 68 -5.31 3.60 8.57
N ASP A 69 -4.24 3.06 8.02
CA ASP A 69 -3.23 3.80 7.27
C ASP A 69 -3.74 4.20 5.88
N ARG A 70 -3.08 5.18 5.27
CA ARG A 70 -3.48 5.70 3.97
C ARG A 70 -2.58 5.16 2.87
N VAL A 71 -3.18 4.58 1.84
CA VAL A 71 -2.47 4.05 0.67
C VAL A 71 -2.98 4.71 -0.60
N LYS A 72 -2.05 5.07 -1.50
CA LYS A 72 -2.36 5.54 -2.85
C LYS A 72 -1.56 4.71 -3.86
N PHE A 73 -2.23 4.23 -4.90
CA PHE A 73 -1.61 3.66 -6.09
C PHE A 73 -1.59 4.69 -7.21
N VAL A 74 -0.50 4.75 -7.96
CA VAL A 74 -0.33 5.65 -9.10
C VAL A 74 0.19 4.84 -10.28
N SER A 75 -0.58 4.77 -11.35
CA SER A 75 -0.10 4.28 -12.64
C SER A 75 0.47 5.44 -13.44
N LEU A 76 1.70 5.31 -13.95
CA LEU A 76 2.31 6.38 -14.74
C LEU A 76 1.76 6.46 -16.15
N THR A 77 1.26 5.36 -16.72
CA THR A 77 0.58 5.36 -18.03
C THR A 77 -0.90 5.08 -17.90
N ASN A 78 -1.65 5.45 -18.94
CA ASN A 78 -3.10 5.24 -19.01
C ASN A 78 -3.49 3.84 -19.51
N GLY A 79 -2.52 3.03 -19.95
CA GLY A 79 -2.73 1.66 -20.39
C GLY A 79 -3.42 1.52 -21.75
N ASP A 80 -3.34 2.55 -22.61
CA ASP A 80 -4.08 2.66 -23.88
C ASP A 80 -3.59 1.72 -25.00
N ALA A 81 -2.55 0.91 -24.77
CA ALA A 81 -2.02 -0.04 -25.77
C ALA A 81 -1.99 -1.50 -25.31
N GLY A 82 -2.30 -1.79 -24.04
CA GLY A 82 -2.21 -3.14 -23.47
C GLY A 82 -3.49 -3.97 -23.60
N HIS A 83 -3.92 -4.30 -24.85
CA HIS A 83 -5.04 -5.21 -25.11
C HIS A 83 -5.00 -5.74 -26.56
N GLN A 84 -5.52 -6.96 -26.78
CA GLN A 84 -5.47 -7.65 -28.10
C GLN A 84 -6.43 -7.08 -29.15
N SER A 85 -7.47 -6.34 -28.74
CA SER A 85 -8.51 -5.85 -29.66
C SER A 85 -8.99 -4.42 -29.38
N GLN A 86 -8.69 -3.87 -28.22
CA GLN A 86 -9.02 -2.49 -27.85
C GLN A 86 -7.74 -1.66 -27.78
N HIS A 87 -7.81 -0.34 -28.04
CA HIS A 87 -6.66 0.56 -27.98
C HIS A 87 -7.10 2.02 -27.85
N GLY A 88 -6.15 2.88 -27.57
CA GLY A 88 -6.35 4.33 -27.52
C GLY A 88 -7.27 4.74 -26.36
N GLN A 89 -8.00 5.84 -26.57
CA GLN A 89 -8.78 6.48 -25.51
C GLN A 89 -9.87 5.58 -24.92
N GLU A 90 -10.48 4.71 -25.71
CA GLU A 90 -11.51 3.77 -25.24
C GLU A 90 -10.91 2.80 -24.20
N LEU A 91 -9.77 2.20 -24.51
CA LEU A 91 -9.07 1.32 -23.59
C LEU A 91 -8.57 2.07 -22.36
N ALA A 92 -8.01 3.27 -22.53
CA ALA A 92 -7.56 4.11 -21.42
C ALA A 92 -8.70 4.40 -20.42
N TYR A 93 -9.89 4.76 -20.90
CA TYR A 93 -11.05 4.98 -20.05
C TYR A 93 -11.50 3.71 -19.33
N ARG A 94 -11.51 2.57 -20.03
CA ARG A 94 -11.84 1.28 -19.43
C ARG A 94 -10.86 0.91 -18.31
N ARG A 95 -9.55 0.95 -18.59
CA ARG A 95 -8.51 0.60 -17.61
C ARG A 95 -8.47 1.56 -16.43
N ARG A 96 -8.72 2.85 -16.66
CA ARG A 96 -8.89 3.83 -15.58
C ARG A 96 -10.07 3.46 -14.68
N ALA A 97 -11.23 3.11 -15.25
CA ALA A 97 -12.42 2.72 -14.50
C ALA A 97 -12.17 1.44 -13.67
N GLU A 98 -11.48 0.46 -14.25
CA GLU A 98 -11.08 -0.78 -13.58
C GLU A 98 -10.13 -0.50 -12.39
N ALA A 99 -9.14 0.38 -12.57
CA ALA A 99 -8.20 0.77 -11.53
C ALA A 99 -8.89 1.53 -10.37
N LEU A 100 -9.79 2.46 -10.68
CA LEU A 100 -10.58 3.17 -9.67
C LEU A 100 -11.48 2.20 -8.88
N GLU A 101 -12.08 1.23 -9.56
CA GLU A 101 -12.88 0.19 -8.90
C GLU A 101 -12.00 -0.73 -8.02
N ALA A 102 -10.79 -1.08 -8.47
CA ALA A 102 -9.82 -1.82 -7.66
C ALA A 102 -9.48 -1.08 -6.36
N GLY A 103 -9.16 0.21 -6.46
CA GLY A 103 -8.92 1.08 -5.31
C GLY A 103 -10.12 1.14 -4.36
N ARG A 104 -11.34 1.32 -4.90
CA ARG A 104 -12.60 1.34 -4.12
C ARG A 104 -12.83 0.03 -3.36
N ARG A 105 -12.58 -1.11 -3.99
CA ARG A 105 -12.75 -2.44 -3.36
C ARG A 105 -11.81 -2.65 -2.18
N LEU A 106 -10.63 -2.06 -2.23
CA LEU A 106 -9.63 -2.17 -1.17
C LEU A 106 -9.71 -1.04 -0.13
N GLY A 107 -10.41 0.06 -0.44
CA GLY A 107 -10.50 1.24 0.39
C GLY A 107 -9.23 2.12 0.35
N ILE A 108 -8.58 2.19 -0.81
CA ILE A 108 -7.38 3.00 -1.07
C ILE A 108 -7.63 4.00 -2.19
N GLU A 109 -6.75 5.01 -2.30
CA GLU A 109 -6.77 5.93 -3.43
C GLU A 109 -6.05 5.33 -4.64
N TYR A 110 -6.56 5.58 -5.84
CA TYR A 110 -5.94 5.15 -7.09
C TYR A 110 -5.92 6.32 -8.08
N GLU A 111 -4.74 6.60 -8.65
CA GLU A 111 -4.54 7.62 -9.68
C GLU A 111 -3.96 6.97 -10.93
N VAL A 112 -4.46 7.38 -12.09
CA VAL A 112 -3.93 6.94 -13.39
C VAL A 112 -3.53 8.19 -14.16
N LEU A 113 -2.22 8.40 -14.37
CA LEU A 113 -1.71 9.50 -15.16
C LEU A 113 -1.95 9.26 -16.67
N ASP A 114 -1.87 10.31 -17.47
CA ASP A 114 -2.27 10.26 -18.89
C ASP A 114 -1.06 10.14 -19.84
N ASN A 115 0.03 9.51 -19.40
CA ASN A 115 1.11 9.16 -20.32
C ASN A 115 0.71 7.90 -21.11
N HIS A 116 1.09 7.82 -22.38
CA HIS A 116 0.74 6.69 -23.25
C HIS A 116 1.51 5.42 -22.87
N ASP A 117 0.80 4.29 -22.87
CA ASP A 117 1.35 2.94 -22.70
C ASP A 117 2.31 2.57 -23.83
N GLY A 118 3.46 1.99 -23.49
CA GLY A 118 4.54 1.65 -24.44
C GLY A 118 5.37 2.86 -24.89
N LYS A 119 5.07 4.07 -24.40
CA LYS A 119 5.74 5.32 -24.82
C LYS A 119 6.28 6.14 -23.66
N LEU A 120 6.29 5.59 -22.44
CA LEU A 120 6.85 6.28 -21.30
C LEU A 120 8.34 6.53 -21.49
N LEU A 121 8.78 7.77 -21.32
CA LEU A 121 10.18 8.17 -21.34
C LEU A 121 10.53 8.86 -20.04
N PRO A 122 11.79 8.77 -19.57
CA PRO A 122 12.24 9.42 -18.35
C PRO A 122 12.51 10.92 -18.58
N THR A 123 11.45 11.66 -18.92
CA THR A 123 11.52 13.11 -19.14
C THR A 123 11.41 13.89 -17.84
N LEU A 124 11.79 15.17 -17.89
CA LEU A 124 11.68 16.08 -16.75
C LEU A 124 10.21 16.25 -16.33
N GLU A 125 9.31 16.36 -17.28
CA GLU A 125 7.87 16.55 -17.04
C GLU A 125 7.27 15.39 -16.25
N VAL A 126 7.58 14.14 -16.63
CA VAL A 126 7.08 12.94 -15.93
C VAL A 126 7.72 12.82 -14.55
N ARG A 127 9.02 13.14 -14.40
CA ARG A 127 9.66 13.18 -13.08
C ARG A 127 9.01 14.19 -12.15
N GLU A 128 8.65 15.37 -12.66
CA GLU A 128 7.95 16.38 -11.88
C GLU A 128 6.53 15.96 -11.49
N GLN A 129 5.81 15.20 -12.34
CA GLN A 129 4.54 14.59 -11.96
C GLN A 129 4.72 13.68 -10.74
N ILE A 130 5.72 12.81 -10.74
CA ILE A 130 6.01 11.90 -9.62
C ILE A 130 6.37 12.69 -8.36
N ILE A 131 7.18 13.74 -8.47
CA ILE A 131 7.53 14.60 -7.33
C ILE A 131 6.28 15.24 -6.72
N ARG A 132 5.35 15.74 -7.57
CA ARG A 132 4.07 16.30 -7.10
C ARG A 132 3.23 15.26 -6.37
N GLU A 133 3.09 14.07 -6.93
CA GLU A 133 2.35 12.96 -6.32
C GLU A 133 2.88 12.61 -4.93
N ILE A 134 4.19 12.41 -4.80
CA ILE A 134 4.83 12.08 -3.51
C ILE A 134 4.64 13.21 -2.48
N ARG A 135 4.80 14.48 -2.90
CA ARG A 135 4.66 15.65 -2.03
C ARG A 135 3.22 15.90 -1.59
N GLN A 136 2.27 15.89 -2.51
CA GLN A 136 0.84 16.09 -2.23
C GLN A 136 0.31 15.01 -1.30
N TRP A 137 0.74 13.76 -1.53
CA TRP A 137 0.41 12.64 -0.65
C TRP A 137 1.11 12.75 0.73
N ARG A 138 2.19 13.52 0.83
CA ARG A 138 3.09 13.56 2.00
C ARG A 138 3.56 12.15 2.37
N ALA A 139 4.02 11.42 1.37
CA ALA A 139 4.41 10.03 1.52
C ALA A 139 5.49 9.84 2.58
N GLU A 140 5.37 8.76 3.35
CA GLU A 140 6.40 8.26 4.28
C GLU A 140 7.07 7.01 3.73
N ILE A 141 6.34 6.26 2.88
CA ILE A 141 6.85 5.10 2.16
C ILE A 141 6.47 5.24 0.69
N VAL A 142 7.45 5.06 -0.19
CA VAL A 142 7.31 5.05 -1.65
C VAL A 142 7.74 3.69 -2.16
N ILE A 143 6.93 3.06 -3.01
CA ILE A 143 7.22 1.75 -3.59
C ILE A 143 7.19 1.88 -5.11
N ALA A 144 8.15 1.25 -5.81
CA ALA A 144 8.25 1.29 -7.26
C ALA A 144 8.91 0.02 -7.82
N PRO A 145 8.84 -0.25 -9.14
CA PRO A 145 9.65 -1.29 -9.76
C PRO A 145 11.13 -0.95 -9.70
N ARG A 146 12.00 -1.96 -9.82
CA ARG A 146 13.43 -1.72 -10.04
C ARG A 146 13.67 -1.14 -11.44
N PRO A 147 14.77 -0.35 -11.65
CA PRO A 147 15.13 0.19 -12.98
C PRO A 147 15.57 -0.88 -13.99
N ASN A 148 15.41 -2.15 -13.71
CA ASN A 148 15.81 -3.30 -14.54
C ASN A 148 14.62 -4.24 -14.70
N ASP A 149 13.98 -4.15 -15.85
CA ASP A 149 12.79 -4.92 -16.20
C ASP A 149 12.78 -5.21 -17.71
N TYR A 150 12.01 -6.20 -18.16
CA TYR A 150 11.84 -6.48 -19.60
C TYR A 150 11.05 -5.37 -20.31
N HIS A 151 10.07 -4.76 -19.60
CA HIS A 151 9.21 -3.74 -20.20
C HIS A 151 9.83 -2.34 -20.06
N PRO A 152 9.90 -1.53 -21.13
CA PRO A 152 10.49 -0.20 -21.06
C PRO A 152 9.79 0.71 -20.05
N ASP A 153 8.46 0.71 -20.00
CA ASP A 153 7.69 1.57 -19.09
C ASP A 153 7.95 1.20 -17.62
N HIS A 154 8.09 -0.09 -17.29
CA HIS A 154 8.49 -0.51 -15.93
C HIS A 154 9.88 0.01 -15.57
N ARG A 155 10.86 -0.13 -16.50
CA ARG A 155 12.21 0.41 -16.27
C ARG A 155 12.19 1.91 -16.03
N TYR A 156 11.49 2.64 -16.90
CA TYR A 156 11.43 4.10 -16.80
C TYR A 156 10.63 4.56 -15.58
N THR A 157 9.59 3.85 -15.16
CA THR A 157 8.94 4.09 -13.87
C THR A 157 9.95 3.96 -12.73
N GLY A 158 10.74 2.90 -12.71
CA GLY A 158 11.79 2.69 -11.70
C GLY A 158 12.85 3.79 -11.72
N VAL A 159 13.35 4.17 -12.90
CA VAL A 159 14.32 5.28 -13.07
C VAL A 159 13.74 6.60 -12.59
N LEU A 160 12.53 6.95 -13.03
CA LEU A 160 11.87 8.22 -12.69
C LEU A 160 11.60 8.37 -11.19
N VAL A 161 11.15 7.29 -10.53
CA VAL A 161 10.93 7.30 -9.07
C VAL A 161 12.27 7.37 -8.33
N GLN A 162 13.31 6.68 -8.81
CA GLN A 162 14.65 6.79 -8.25
C GLN A 162 15.21 8.21 -8.38
N ASP A 163 15.06 8.84 -9.55
CA ASP A 163 15.46 10.23 -9.79
C ASP A 163 14.70 11.21 -8.91
N ALA A 164 13.40 10.98 -8.69
CA ALA A 164 12.58 11.82 -7.82
C ALA A 164 12.96 11.71 -6.35
N SER A 165 13.58 10.62 -5.93
CA SER A 165 13.80 10.28 -4.51
C SER A 165 14.57 11.32 -3.71
N TYR A 166 15.56 11.99 -4.31
CA TYR A 166 16.25 13.12 -3.68
C TYR A 166 15.46 14.44 -3.85
N MET A 167 14.79 14.60 -4.99
CA MET A 167 14.18 15.86 -5.39
C MET A 167 12.93 16.23 -4.57
N VAL A 168 12.26 15.25 -3.96
CA VAL A 168 11.05 15.49 -3.16
C VAL A 168 11.26 16.39 -1.94
N ILE A 169 12.50 16.52 -1.45
CA ILE A 169 12.87 17.38 -0.34
C ILE A 169 13.54 18.71 -0.76
N VAL A 170 13.75 18.94 -2.06
CA VAL A 170 14.45 20.13 -2.58
C VAL A 170 13.44 21.27 -2.82
N PRO A 171 13.42 22.34 -2.01
CA PRO A 171 12.37 23.36 -2.09
C PRO A 171 12.33 24.16 -3.40
N SER A 172 13.50 24.30 -4.07
CA SER A 172 13.63 25.07 -5.31
C SER A 172 13.17 24.34 -6.57
N LEU A 173 12.80 23.06 -6.45
CA LEU A 173 12.25 22.26 -7.54
C LEU A 173 10.75 22.05 -7.33
N VAL A 174 9.96 22.10 -8.43
CA VAL A 174 8.51 21.89 -8.40
C VAL A 174 7.86 22.78 -7.32
N THR A 175 8.08 24.10 -7.46
CA THR A 175 7.74 25.11 -6.44
C THR A 175 6.24 25.31 -6.24
N ASP A 176 5.41 24.76 -7.12
CA ASP A 176 3.95 24.71 -7.01
C ASP A 176 3.45 23.75 -5.92
N THR A 177 4.33 22.89 -5.42
CA THR A 177 4.00 21.89 -4.39
C THR A 177 5.06 21.90 -3.30
N PRO A 178 4.71 22.12 -2.01
CA PRO A 178 5.67 22.23 -0.93
C PRO A 178 6.56 21.00 -0.80
N ALA A 179 7.87 21.19 -0.64
CA ALA A 179 8.83 20.11 -0.43
C ALA A 179 8.55 19.36 0.88
N LEU A 180 8.87 18.07 0.92
CA LEU A 180 8.78 17.28 2.14
C LEU A 180 9.88 17.71 3.13
N SER A 181 9.53 17.71 4.43
CA SER A 181 10.49 18.02 5.51
C SER A 181 11.47 16.86 5.79
N ARG A 182 11.11 15.64 5.40
CA ARG A 182 11.92 14.42 5.51
C ARG A 182 11.74 13.58 4.27
N ASN A 183 12.81 12.87 3.91
CA ASN A 183 12.74 11.93 2.80
C ASN A 183 11.96 10.68 3.19
N PRO A 184 11.03 10.20 2.34
CA PRO A 184 10.36 8.92 2.52
C PRO A 184 11.34 7.73 2.50
N VAL A 185 10.89 6.59 2.98
CA VAL A 185 11.54 5.31 2.73
C VAL A 185 11.15 4.84 1.33
N PHE A 186 12.15 4.61 0.45
CA PHE A 186 11.93 4.08 -0.89
C PHE A 186 12.19 2.59 -0.92
N LEU A 187 11.25 1.85 -1.49
CA LEU A 187 11.28 0.38 -1.60
C LEU A 187 11.06 -0.03 -3.06
N TYR A 188 11.61 -1.18 -3.43
CA TYR A 188 11.34 -1.82 -4.71
C TYR A 188 10.41 -3.02 -4.56
N TYR A 189 9.51 -3.21 -5.52
CA TYR A 189 8.76 -4.46 -5.67
C TYR A 189 9.69 -5.65 -5.85
N SER A 190 9.25 -6.80 -5.41
CA SER A 190 9.90 -8.04 -5.78
C SER A 190 9.69 -8.35 -7.27
N ASP A 191 10.72 -8.85 -7.90
CA ASP A 191 10.70 -9.32 -9.29
C ASP A 191 11.46 -10.66 -9.43
N ARG A 192 11.59 -11.17 -10.65
CA ARG A 192 12.27 -12.42 -10.96
C ARG A 192 13.49 -12.22 -11.86
N PHE A 193 13.91 -10.97 -12.08
CA PHE A 193 15.05 -10.68 -12.94
C PHE A 193 16.37 -11.03 -12.26
N THR A 194 17.25 -11.67 -13.01
CA THR A 194 18.55 -12.13 -12.53
C THR A 194 19.70 -11.20 -12.92
N ARG A 195 19.46 -10.26 -13.85
CA ARG A 195 20.45 -9.29 -14.34
C ARG A 195 20.01 -7.86 -14.05
N PRO A 196 20.94 -6.96 -13.69
CA PRO A 196 22.35 -7.18 -13.40
C PRO A 196 22.57 -8.05 -12.15
N GLN A 197 21.61 -8.13 -11.25
CA GLN A 197 21.63 -8.98 -10.05
C GLN A 197 20.23 -9.45 -9.65
N PRO A 198 20.08 -10.65 -9.09
CA PRO A 198 18.80 -11.15 -8.59
C PRO A 198 18.19 -10.22 -7.55
N PHE A 199 16.86 -10.24 -7.46
CA PHE A 199 16.17 -9.57 -6.37
C PHE A 199 16.51 -10.23 -5.03
N ARG A 200 16.88 -9.40 -4.05
CA ARG A 200 17.08 -9.82 -2.66
C ARG A 200 16.10 -9.07 -1.76
N ALA A 201 15.26 -9.80 -1.03
CA ALA A 201 14.30 -9.19 -0.13
C ALA A 201 14.95 -8.67 1.15
N ASP A 202 14.78 -7.40 1.46
CA ASP A 202 15.11 -6.81 2.78
C ASP A 202 13.93 -6.87 3.74
N ILE A 203 12.72 -6.87 3.21
CA ILE A 203 11.46 -6.89 3.95
C ILE A 203 10.55 -7.94 3.33
N VAL A 204 10.00 -8.81 4.16
CA VAL A 204 8.99 -9.81 3.76
C VAL A 204 7.77 -9.65 4.66
N VAL A 205 6.59 -9.63 4.06
CA VAL A 205 5.31 -9.48 4.76
C VAL A 205 4.39 -10.62 4.33
N SER A 206 3.90 -11.44 5.29
CA SER A 206 2.83 -12.40 5.01
C SER A 206 1.53 -11.66 4.67
N ILE A 207 0.83 -12.15 3.65
CA ILE A 207 -0.45 -11.60 3.19
C ILE A 207 -1.58 -12.63 3.21
N ASP A 208 -1.41 -13.76 3.89
CA ASP A 208 -2.40 -14.84 3.94
C ASP A 208 -3.76 -14.36 4.44
N ASP A 209 -3.76 -13.57 5.50
CA ASP A 209 -4.95 -12.98 6.14
C ASP A 209 -5.69 -11.93 5.27
N VAL A 210 -5.05 -11.42 4.24
CA VAL A 210 -5.61 -10.41 3.33
C VAL A 210 -5.62 -10.86 1.86
N TYR A 211 -5.25 -12.11 1.58
CA TYR A 211 -5.13 -12.61 0.21
C TYR A 211 -6.43 -12.47 -0.59
N GLU A 212 -7.57 -12.84 0.01
CA GLU A 212 -8.87 -12.69 -0.62
C GLU A 212 -9.22 -11.22 -0.95
N LYS A 213 -8.76 -10.27 -0.14
CA LYS A 213 -8.92 -8.84 -0.44
C LYS A 213 -8.08 -8.46 -1.66
N LYS A 214 -6.84 -8.97 -1.76
CA LYS A 214 -6.00 -8.77 -2.94
C LYS A 214 -6.67 -9.35 -4.20
N ILE A 215 -7.17 -10.58 -4.16
CA ILE A 215 -7.87 -11.18 -5.29
C ILE A 215 -9.12 -10.39 -5.68
N ASN A 216 -9.90 -9.91 -4.70
CA ASN A 216 -11.05 -9.06 -4.95
C ASN A 216 -10.70 -7.75 -5.66
N MET A 217 -9.53 -7.18 -5.36
CA MET A 217 -9.00 -5.99 -6.02
C MET A 217 -8.56 -6.32 -7.46
N LEU A 218 -7.76 -7.37 -7.66
CA LEU A 218 -7.30 -7.81 -8.99
C LEU A 218 -8.47 -8.15 -9.92
N ASP A 219 -9.54 -8.76 -9.41
CA ASP A 219 -10.77 -9.08 -10.16
C ASP A 219 -11.45 -7.86 -10.78
N ALA A 220 -11.15 -6.65 -10.33
CA ALA A 220 -11.66 -5.43 -10.95
C ALA A 220 -11.04 -5.14 -12.32
N HIS A 221 -9.82 -5.57 -12.57
CA HIS A 221 -9.09 -5.35 -13.83
C HIS A 221 -9.44 -6.42 -14.86
N VAL A 222 -10.68 -6.41 -15.32
CA VAL A 222 -11.23 -7.44 -16.24
C VAL A 222 -10.44 -7.48 -17.53
N SER A 223 -10.14 -6.32 -18.13
CA SER A 223 -9.38 -6.20 -19.38
C SER A 223 -8.01 -6.86 -19.31
N GLN A 224 -7.41 -6.92 -18.12
CA GLN A 224 -6.06 -7.44 -17.94
C GLN A 224 -6.06 -8.91 -17.51
N PHE A 225 -6.71 -9.24 -16.38
CA PHE A 225 -6.59 -10.58 -15.79
C PHE A 225 -7.42 -11.64 -16.48
N TYR A 226 -8.44 -11.24 -17.28
CA TYR A 226 -9.32 -12.20 -17.96
C TYR A 226 -9.30 -12.08 -19.49
N GLU A 227 -8.64 -11.05 -20.03
CA GLU A 227 -8.56 -10.83 -21.47
C GLU A 227 -7.11 -10.76 -21.94
N TRP A 228 -6.36 -9.69 -21.64
CA TRP A 228 -5.03 -9.43 -22.17
C TRP A 228 -3.96 -10.44 -21.73
N LEU A 229 -3.80 -10.62 -20.40
CA LEU A 229 -2.76 -11.52 -19.87
C LEU A 229 -3.00 -12.99 -20.26
N PRO A 230 -4.23 -13.54 -20.19
CA PRO A 230 -4.51 -14.87 -20.73
C PRO A 230 -4.28 -14.97 -22.24
N TRP A 231 -4.61 -13.92 -23.00
CA TRP A 231 -4.35 -13.91 -24.44
C TRP A 231 -2.85 -13.97 -24.74
N THR A 232 -2.03 -13.15 -24.07
CA THR A 232 -0.56 -13.16 -24.24
C THR A 232 0.07 -14.49 -23.85
N ALA A 233 -0.55 -15.22 -22.94
CA ALA A 233 -0.11 -16.56 -22.52
C ALA A 233 -0.66 -17.70 -23.41
N GLY A 234 -1.55 -17.41 -24.38
CA GLY A 234 -2.24 -18.44 -25.16
C GLY A 234 -3.28 -19.23 -24.36
N GLU A 235 -3.82 -18.66 -23.30
CA GLU A 235 -4.72 -19.32 -22.34
C GLU A 235 -6.13 -18.70 -22.28
N LEU A 236 -6.48 -17.82 -23.24
CA LEU A 236 -7.76 -17.08 -23.19
C LEU A 236 -8.97 -18.00 -23.13
N GLU A 237 -8.94 -19.13 -23.84
CA GLU A 237 -10.02 -20.12 -23.86
C GLU A 237 -10.18 -20.88 -22.51
N GLN A 238 -9.18 -20.80 -21.63
CA GLN A 238 -9.21 -21.43 -20.31
C GLN A 238 -9.88 -20.54 -19.25
N VAL A 239 -10.12 -19.26 -19.57
CA VAL A 239 -10.75 -18.33 -18.64
C VAL A 239 -12.22 -18.70 -18.45
N PRO A 240 -12.66 -19.01 -17.20
CA PRO A 240 -14.04 -19.35 -16.93
C PRO A 240 -15.00 -18.21 -17.30
N LYS A 241 -16.17 -18.57 -17.83
CA LYS A 241 -17.21 -17.58 -18.19
C LYS A 241 -18.02 -17.12 -16.98
N ASP A 242 -18.21 -18.02 -16.02
CA ASP A 242 -18.91 -17.68 -14.77
C ASP A 242 -18.05 -16.76 -13.90
N PRO A 243 -18.59 -15.64 -13.39
CA PRO A 243 -17.82 -14.66 -12.62
C PRO A 243 -17.20 -15.23 -11.32
N ALA A 244 -17.88 -16.15 -10.64
CA ALA A 244 -17.35 -16.73 -9.40
C ALA A 244 -16.21 -17.72 -9.68
N GLU A 245 -16.40 -18.57 -10.70
CA GLU A 245 -15.36 -19.51 -11.17
C GLU A 245 -14.16 -18.74 -11.71
N ARG A 246 -14.37 -17.66 -12.45
CA ARG A 246 -13.33 -16.79 -12.99
C ARG A 246 -12.47 -16.17 -11.88
N LYS A 247 -13.11 -15.68 -10.82
CA LYS A 247 -12.39 -15.11 -9.67
C LYS A 247 -11.60 -16.15 -8.90
N LYS A 248 -12.16 -17.36 -8.71
CA LYS A 248 -11.43 -18.50 -8.13
C LYS A 248 -10.23 -18.87 -8.98
N TRP A 249 -10.41 -18.99 -10.30
CA TRP A 249 -9.34 -19.24 -11.26
C TRP A 249 -8.22 -18.18 -11.15
N LEU A 250 -8.55 -16.89 -11.03
CA LEU A 250 -7.57 -15.83 -10.83
C LEU A 250 -6.75 -16.05 -9.55
N GLY A 251 -7.40 -16.41 -8.43
CA GLY A 251 -6.72 -16.65 -7.16
C GLY A 251 -5.75 -17.85 -7.18
N GLU A 252 -5.92 -18.76 -8.11
CA GLU A 252 -5.04 -19.92 -8.28
C GLU A 252 -3.87 -19.65 -9.25
N ARG A 253 -3.83 -18.49 -9.90
CA ARG A 253 -2.78 -18.13 -10.88
C ARG A 253 -1.46 -17.75 -10.21
N PRO A 254 -0.30 -18.20 -10.76
CA PRO A 254 1.02 -17.87 -10.21
C PRO A 254 1.33 -16.36 -10.16
N MET A 255 0.70 -15.56 -11.02
CA MET A 255 0.86 -14.10 -10.99
C MET A 255 0.16 -13.47 -9.80
N ALA A 256 -1.01 -14.00 -9.40
CA ALA A 256 -1.74 -13.54 -8.21
C ALA A 256 -1.12 -14.10 -6.93
N GLU A 257 -0.67 -15.36 -6.99
CA GLU A 257 0.01 -16.06 -5.92
C GLU A 257 1.53 -15.90 -6.06
N ARG A 258 2.13 -15.01 -5.28
CA ARG A 258 3.59 -14.99 -5.15
C ARG A 258 3.99 -16.04 -4.13
N THR A 259 4.37 -17.21 -4.63
CA THR A 259 4.86 -18.32 -3.81
C THR A 259 6.07 -17.86 -2.99
N MET A 260 6.06 -18.17 -1.71
CA MET A 260 7.14 -17.83 -0.79
C MET A 260 8.44 -18.51 -1.20
N GLN A 261 9.48 -17.73 -1.43
CA GLN A 261 10.83 -18.25 -1.62
C GLN A 261 11.35 -18.82 -0.30
N PRO A 262 12.22 -19.86 -0.33
CA PRO A 262 12.75 -20.47 0.90
C PRO A 262 13.41 -19.46 1.85
N GLU A 263 14.20 -18.53 1.32
CA GLU A 263 14.86 -17.48 2.09
C GLU A 263 13.88 -16.48 2.73
N TRP A 264 12.72 -16.25 2.10
CA TRP A 264 11.68 -15.39 2.67
C TRP A 264 10.97 -16.07 3.84
N ARG A 265 10.78 -17.40 3.74
CA ARG A 265 10.26 -18.23 4.84
C ARG A 265 11.17 -18.11 6.06
N GLU A 266 12.48 -18.27 5.91
CA GLU A 266 13.44 -18.12 7.00
C GLU A 266 13.37 -16.73 7.66
N ALA A 267 13.22 -15.67 6.86
CA ALA A 267 13.09 -14.30 7.39
C ALA A 267 11.82 -14.11 8.23
N LEU A 268 10.70 -14.73 7.84
CA LEU A 268 9.45 -14.72 8.61
C LEU A 268 9.54 -15.58 9.87
N GLU A 269 10.16 -16.74 9.80
CA GLU A 269 10.32 -17.67 10.89
C GLU A 269 11.16 -17.10 12.05
N LYS A 270 12.22 -16.37 11.74
CA LYS A 270 13.05 -15.67 12.73
C LYS A 270 12.27 -14.65 13.58
N ARG A 271 11.09 -14.20 13.11
CA ARG A 271 10.23 -13.23 13.80
C ARG A 271 9.05 -13.86 14.54
N ARG A 272 8.99 -15.19 14.74
CA ARG A 272 7.92 -15.92 15.46
C ARG A 272 6.50 -15.69 14.92
N TRP A 273 6.31 -15.75 13.61
CA TRP A 273 4.97 -15.77 13.02
C TRP A 273 4.51 -17.23 12.89
N GLU A 274 3.26 -17.52 13.29
CA GLU A 274 2.68 -18.86 13.15
C GLU A 274 2.61 -19.25 11.68
N ARG A 275 2.94 -20.52 11.42
CA ARG A 275 3.09 -21.07 10.06
C ARG A 275 1.80 -21.68 9.57
N THR A 276 1.50 -21.43 8.29
CA THR A 276 0.74 -22.35 7.46
C THR A 276 1.61 -22.79 6.28
N GLU A 277 1.45 -24.03 5.80
CA GLU A 277 2.24 -24.57 4.68
C GLU A 277 2.03 -23.81 3.36
N SER A 278 0.96 -23.02 3.27
CA SER A 278 0.55 -22.21 2.10
C SER A 278 0.80 -20.71 2.26
N CYS A 279 1.79 -20.29 3.04
CA CYS A 279 2.03 -18.86 3.31
C CYS A 279 2.32 -18.08 2.02
N ARG A 280 1.51 -17.05 1.76
CA ARG A 280 1.66 -16.10 0.66
C ARG A 280 2.36 -14.85 1.17
N SER A 281 3.21 -14.23 0.36
CA SER A 281 4.00 -13.08 0.81
C SER A 281 4.14 -12.02 -0.26
N SER A 282 4.35 -10.78 0.19
CA SER A 282 4.90 -9.70 -0.62
C SER A 282 6.31 -9.39 -0.13
N ALA A 283 7.25 -9.22 -1.03
CA ALA A 283 8.63 -8.92 -0.72
C ALA A 283 9.07 -7.61 -1.36
N PHE A 284 9.88 -6.86 -0.63
CA PHE A 284 10.38 -5.55 -1.03
C PHE A 284 11.87 -5.44 -0.74
N ALA A 285 12.60 -4.74 -1.59
CA ALA A 285 13.99 -4.35 -1.34
C ALA A 285 14.06 -2.85 -1.08
N LYS A 286 14.94 -2.44 -0.17
CA LYS A 286 15.24 -1.03 0.03
C LYS A 286 15.94 -0.48 -1.22
N ALA A 287 15.47 0.65 -1.72
CA ALA A 287 16.23 1.41 -2.69
C ALA A 287 17.50 1.94 -2.02
N GLN A 288 18.63 1.86 -2.73
CA GLN A 288 19.85 2.51 -2.25
C GLN A 288 19.65 4.03 -2.23
N MET A 289 19.55 4.59 -1.05
CA MET A 289 19.48 6.03 -0.82
C MET A 289 20.55 6.49 0.16
N TRP A 290 21.12 7.65 -0.14
CA TRP A 290 21.93 8.41 0.81
C TRP A 290 20.98 9.17 1.73
N ASP A 291 21.06 8.91 3.03
CA ASP A 291 20.51 9.83 4.01
C ASP A 291 21.33 11.13 3.95
N LEU A 292 20.66 12.28 3.96
CA LEU A 292 21.28 13.61 3.92
C LEU A 292 22.25 13.87 5.08
N THR A 293 22.29 13.01 6.09
CA THR A 293 23.23 13.08 7.21
C THR A 293 24.51 12.29 6.95
N GLY A 294 24.66 11.68 5.77
CA GLY A 294 25.82 10.84 5.41
C GLY A 294 25.88 9.52 6.17
N ARG A 295 24.85 9.16 6.91
CA ARG A 295 24.78 7.90 7.63
C ARG A 295 24.08 6.83 6.77
N TYR A 296 24.80 5.79 6.44
CA TYR A 296 24.19 4.54 5.98
C TYR A 296 23.16 4.08 7.04
N TRP A 297 21.93 3.81 6.63
CA TRP A 297 21.01 3.09 7.46
C TRP A 297 21.59 1.69 7.73
N ARG A 298 22.37 1.59 8.82
CA ARG A 298 22.67 0.30 9.43
C ARG A 298 21.57 0.05 10.47
N ARG A 299 20.55 -0.67 10.10
CA ARG A 299 19.85 -1.60 11.02
C ARG A 299 18.86 -2.43 10.21
#